data_aefb1ad5901a51b6f971e87b5238ebd3
#
_entry.id   aefb1ad5901a51b6f971e87b5238ebd3
#
_cell.length_a   1.000
_cell.length_b   1.000
_cell.length_c   1.000
_cell.angle_alpha   90.00
_cell.angle_beta   90.00
_cell.angle_gamma   90.00
#
_symmetry.space_group_name_H-M   'P 1'
#
loop_
_entity.id
_entity.type
_entity.pdbx_description
1 polymer ?
#
loop_
_entity_poly.entity_id
_entity_poly.type
_entity_poly.pdbx_seq_one_letter_code
_entity_poly.pdbx_strand_id
1 'polypeptide(L)'
;RNYEIIIVENNSVQQETFAYYESLVENPHIQVLYWQEEFNYSKINNFGVAHTKGKYILLLNNDTELISPDFITQMLGYCQRKDVGIVGARLYFEDGTIQHAGVIVGIGGIAGHAFSAMDEQAGIYQLRTSVACDYSAVTAACLMISRETFDAVGGLDPEFQVAFNDVDFCL
;
A
#
# COMPACT_ATOMS: atom_id res chain seq x y z
N ARG A 1 10.59 -0.74 -18.69
CA ARG A 1 10.14 0.15 -17.62
C ARG A 1 11.23 0.17 -16.54
N ASN A 2 11.45 1.32 -15.93
CA ASN A 2 12.45 1.46 -14.86
C ASN A 2 11.72 1.28 -13.52
N TYR A 3 11.88 0.09 -12.89
CA TYR A 3 11.30 -0.26 -11.59
C TYR A 3 12.25 -1.17 -10.84
N GLU A 4 12.11 -1.19 -9.53
CA GLU A 4 12.73 -2.12 -8.61
C GLU A 4 11.67 -2.67 -7.64
N ILE A 5 11.86 -3.87 -7.16
CA ILE A 5 11.00 -4.53 -6.18
C ILE A 5 11.88 -4.91 -4.99
N ILE A 6 11.51 -4.44 -3.80
CA ILE A 6 12.13 -4.82 -2.55
C ILE A 6 11.15 -5.71 -1.79
N ILE A 7 11.53 -6.94 -1.55
CA ILE A 7 10.81 -7.86 -0.67
C ILE A 7 11.51 -7.79 0.69
N VAL A 8 10.77 -7.44 1.74
CA VAL A 8 11.30 -7.45 3.10
C VAL A 8 10.77 -8.69 3.81
N GLU A 9 11.66 -9.65 3.98
CA GLU A 9 11.41 -10.90 4.69
C GLU A 9 11.44 -10.67 6.20
N ASN A 10 10.40 -11.16 6.91
CA ASN A 10 10.34 -11.06 8.36
C ASN A 10 9.97 -12.39 9.02
N ASN A 11 11.00 -13.15 9.39
CA ASN A 11 10.88 -14.36 10.21
C ASN A 11 9.96 -15.46 9.65
N SER A 12 9.90 -15.64 8.33
CA SER A 12 9.22 -16.78 7.69
C SER A 12 9.85 -18.09 8.15
N VAL A 13 9.03 -19.13 8.25
CA VAL A 13 9.47 -20.45 8.71
C VAL A 13 9.28 -21.54 7.64
N GLN A 14 8.56 -21.23 6.56
CA GLN A 14 8.25 -22.19 5.50
C GLN A 14 9.40 -22.29 4.51
N GLN A 15 9.79 -23.51 4.19
CA GLN A 15 10.89 -23.79 3.28
C GLN A 15 10.60 -23.33 1.85
N GLU A 16 9.32 -23.41 1.45
CA GLU A 16 8.81 -22.95 0.16
C GLU A 16 9.03 -21.45 -0.06
N THR A 17 8.91 -20.66 1.00
CA THR A 17 9.16 -19.20 0.95
C THR A 17 10.62 -18.92 0.59
N PHE A 18 11.55 -19.62 1.22
CA PHE A 18 12.99 -19.44 0.93
C PHE A 18 13.36 -19.96 -0.45
N ALA A 19 12.79 -21.10 -0.88
CA ALA A 19 12.99 -21.60 -2.25
C ALA A 19 12.46 -20.61 -3.30
N TYR A 20 11.36 -19.93 -3.00
CA TYR A 20 10.84 -18.87 -3.86
C TYR A 20 11.83 -17.69 -3.93
N TYR A 21 12.37 -17.24 -2.80
CA TYR A 21 13.36 -16.15 -2.79
C TYR A 21 14.62 -16.51 -3.57
N GLU A 22 15.09 -17.75 -3.45
CA GLU A 22 16.23 -18.25 -4.23
C GLU A 22 15.95 -18.19 -5.74
N SER A 23 14.73 -18.46 -6.17
CA SER A 23 14.32 -18.37 -7.58
C SER A 23 14.35 -16.94 -8.14
N LEU A 24 14.29 -15.92 -7.27
CA LEU A 24 14.30 -14.51 -7.65
C LEU A 24 15.70 -13.89 -7.79
N VAL A 25 16.75 -14.56 -7.30
CA VAL A 25 18.12 -14.00 -7.18
C VAL A 25 18.68 -13.51 -8.54
N GLU A 26 18.31 -14.19 -9.63
CA GLU A 26 18.78 -13.82 -10.98
C GLU A 26 18.03 -12.62 -11.58
N ASN A 27 16.94 -12.17 -10.96
CA ASN A 27 16.18 -11.03 -11.47
C ASN A 27 16.80 -9.71 -10.98
N PRO A 28 17.40 -8.89 -11.86
CA PRO A 28 18.10 -7.67 -11.45
C PRO A 28 17.17 -6.57 -10.92
N HIS A 29 15.85 -6.75 -11.04
CA HIS A 29 14.86 -5.81 -10.55
C HIS A 29 14.34 -6.15 -9.15
N ILE A 30 14.69 -7.33 -8.61
CA ILE A 30 14.17 -7.81 -7.34
C ILE A 30 15.32 -7.96 -6.34
N GLN A 31 15.11 -7.45 -5.14
CA GLN A 31 16.00 -7.64 -4.01
C GLN A 31 15.21 -8.14 -2.81
N VAL A 32 15.71 -9.19 -2.15
CA VAL A 32 15.16 -9.68 -0.88
C VAL A 32 16.05 -9.16 0.25
N LEU A 33 15.44 -8.48 1.21
CA LEU A 33 16.06 -7.96 2.43
C LEU A 33 15.50 -8.70 3.63
N TYR A 34 16.31 -8.90 4.66
CA TYR A 34 15.93 -9.63 5.86
C TYR A 34 15.82 -8.69 7.06
N TRP A 35 14.61 -8.58 7.61
CA TRP A 35 14.32 -7.90 8.86
C TRP A 35 14.17 -8.93 9.97
N GLN A 36 15.16 -9.01 10.87
CA GLN A 36 15.25 -10.07 11.89
C GLN A 36 14.65 -9.66 13.26
N GLU A 37 14.12 -8.43 13.36
CA GLU A 37 13.49 -7.96 14.59
C GLU A 37 12.01 -8.40 14.65
N GLU A 38 11.35 -8.06 15.75
CA GLU A 38 9.90 -8.25 15.90
C GLU A 38 9.13 -7.52 14.80
N PHE A 39 7.98 -8.10 14.45
CA PHE A 39 7.12 -7.52 13.43
C PHE A 39 6.67 -6.11 13.84
N ASN A 40 6.90 -5.17 12.96
CA ASN A 40 6.40 -3.81 13.05
C ASN A 40 6.25 -3.30 11.61
N TYR A 41 5.00 -3.15 11.17
CA TYR A 41 4.69 -2.76 9.78
C TYR A 41 5.42 -1.48 9.36
N SER A 42 5.37 -0.45 10.22
CA SER A 42 6.01 0.84 9.94
C SER A 42 7.52 0.73 9.78
N LYS A 43 8.20 0.03 10.72
CA LYS A 43 9.66 -0.17 10.64
C LYS A 43 10.06 -0.98 9.42
N ILE A 44 9.35 -2.05 9.11
CA ILE A 44 9.63 -2.94 7.97
C ILE A 44 9.51 -2.16 6.65
N ASN A 45 8.44 -1.36 6.49
CA ASN A 45 8.26 -0.56 5.28
C ASN A 45 9.28 0.58 5.19
N ASN A 46 9.57 1.29 6.27
CA ASN A 46 10.61 2.33 6.30
C ASN A 46 11.99 1.73 5.95
N PHE A 47 12.31 0.54 6.48
CA PHE A 47 13.53 -0.18 6.13
C PHE A 47 13.57 -0.54 4.65
N GLY A 48 12.49 -1.08 4.10
CA GLY A 48 12.39 -1.38 2.67
C GLY A 48 12.60 -0.14 1.81
N VAL A 49 11.91 0.96 2.12
CA VAL A 49 12.00 2.23 1.39
C VAL A 49 13.40 2.81 1.43
N ALA A 50 14.13 2.71 2.56
CA ALA A 50 15.51 3.18 2.68
C ALA A 50 16.48 2.48 1.71
N HIS A 51 16.13 1.30 1.20
CA HIS A 51 16.92 0.54 0.23
C HIS A 51 16.49 0.76 -1.22
N THR A 52 15.48 1.60 -1.47
CA THR A 52 14.99 1.91 -2.82
C THR A 52 15.57 3.22 -3.35
N LYS A 53 15.56 3.38 -4.67
CA LYS A 53 16.02 4.59 -5.39
C LYS A 53 14.92 5.23 -6.24
N GLY A 54 13.76 4.56 -6.32
CA GLY A 54 12.62 5.01 -7.14
C GLY A 54 12.13 6.40 -6.72
N LYS A 55 11.73 7.20 -7.70
CA LYS A 55 11.11 8.52 -7.47
C LYS A 55 9.71 8.39 -6.85
N TYR A 56 9.03 7.31 -7.13
CA TYR A 56 7.72 6.96 -6.57
C TYR A 56 7.85 5.63 -5.84
N ILE A 57 7.20 5.53 -4.71
CA ILE A 57 7.19 4.38 -3.82
C ILE A 57 5.78 3.78 -3.89
N LEU A 58 5.69 2.48 -4.07
CA LEU A 58 4.46 1.71 -3.94
C LEU A 58 4.63 0.77 -2.75
N LEU A 59 3.91 1.04 -1.66
CA LEU A 59 3.71 0.05 -0.60
C LEU A 59 2.66 -0.93 -1.08
N LEU A 60 2.96 -2.22 -1.02
CA LEU A 60 2.09 -3.28 -1.49
C LEU A 60 2.19 -4.49 -0.57
N ASN A 61 1.08 -4.86 0.03
CA ASN A 61 1.02 -6.07 0.84
C ASN A 61 1.21 -7.32 -0.03
N ASN A 62 1.83 -8.35 0.54
CA ASN A 62 2.13 -9.61 -0.15
C ASN A 62 0.91 -10.54 -0.30
N ASP A 63 -0.22 -10.22 0.33
CA ASP A 63 -1.49 -10.94 0.27
C ASP A 63 -2.51 -10.28 -0.69
N THR A 64 -2.03 -9.45 -1.61
CA THR A 64 -2.87 -8.79 -2.62
C THR A 64 -2.75 -9.45 -3.99
N GLU A 65 -3.88 -9.62 -4.67
CA GLU A 65 -3.95 -10.04 -6.07
C GLU A 65 -4.25 -8.86 -6.98
N LEU A 66 -3.48 -8.72 -8.06
CA LEU A 66 -3.61 -7.60 -8.99
C LEU A 66 -4.62 -7.94 -10.10
N ILE A 67 -5.80 -7.31 -10.06
CA ILE A 67 -6.86 -7.52 -11.05
C ILE A 67 -6.82 -6.53 -12.21
N SER A 68 -6.22 -5.35 -12.05
CA SER A 68 -6.11 -4.33 -13.10
C SER A 68 -4.69 -4.28 -13.67
N PRO A 69 -4.45 -4.63 -14.93
CA PRO A 69 -3.10 -4.73 -15.49
C PRO A 69 -2.36 -3.40 -15.61
N ASP A 70 -3.07 -2.29 -15.58
CA ASP A 70 -2.54 -0.93 -15.74
C ASP A 70 -2.56 -0.11 -14.42
N PHE A 71 -2.81 -0.77 -13.27
CA PHE A 71 -2.99 -0.10 -11.97
C PHE A 71 -1.80 0.82 -11.61
N ILE A 72 -0.55 0.40 -11.86
CA ILE A 72 0.63 1.23 -11.61
C ILE A 72 0.58 2.51 -12.43
N THR A 73 0.18 2.41 -13.71
CA THR A 73 0.10 3.57 -14.60
C THR A 73 -0.98 4.54 -14.15
N GLN A 74 -2.12 4.02 -13.71
CA GLN A 74 -3.23 4.82 -13.19
C GLN A 74 -2.83 5.52 -11.88
N MET A 75 -2.30 4.79 -10.90
CA MET A 75 -1.85 5.37 -9.63
C MET A 75 -0.77 6.43 -9.85
N LEU A 76 0.20 6.14 -10.73
CA LEU A 76 1.28 7.07 -11.05
C LEU A 76 0.73 8.35 -11.71
N GLY A 77 -0.29 8.23 -12.56
CA GLY A 77 -0.94 9.38 -13.19
C GLY A 77 -1.51 10.38 -12.18
N TYR A 78 -2.12 9.88 -11.10
CA TYR A 78 -2.58 10.72 -9.99
C TYR A 78 -1.43 11.22 -9.11
N CYS A 79 -0.51 10.33 -8.72
CA CYS A 79 0.59 10.64 -7.81
C CYS A 79 1.59 11.69 -8.37
N GLN A 80 1.61 11.90 -9.68
CA GLN A 80 2.42 12.95 -10.33
C GLN A 80 1.83 14.36 -10.20
N ARG A 81 0.60 14.48 -9.78
CA ARG A 81 -0.06 15.79 -9.61
C ARG A 81 0.47 16.46 -8.35
N LYS A 82 0.65 17.78 -8.41
CA LYS A 82 1.18 18.57 -7.28
C LYS A 82 0.20 18.72 -6.12
N ASP A 83 -1.08 18.53 -6.38
CA ASP A 83 -2.17 18.61 -5.41
C ASP A 83 -2.52 17.26 -4.78
N VAL A 84 -1.78 16.19 -5.11
CA VAL A 84 -1.98 14.84 -4.58
C VAL A 84 -0.77 14.41 -3.77
N GLY A 85 -0.96 14.16 -2.49
CA GLY A 85 0.07 13.65 -1.58
C GLY A 85 0.25 12.14 -1.73
N ILE A 86 -0.83 11.40 -1.63
CA ILE A 86 -0.86 9.93 -1.60
C ILE A 86 -2.00 9.42 -2.49
N VAL A 87 -1.81 8.24 -3.09
CA VAL A 87 -2.83 7.55 -3.90
C VAL A 87 -3.02 6.14 -3.35
N GLY A 88 -4.24 5.77 -2.96
CA GLY A 88 -4.63 4.41 -2.59
C GLY A 88 -5.36 3.71 -3.73
N ALA A 89 -5.16 2.41 -3.85
CA ALA A 89 -5.96 1.58 -4.75
C ALA A 89 -7.30 1.20 -4.10
N ARG A 90 -8.32 0.98 -4.93
CA ARG A 90 -9.53 0.31 -4.46
C ARG A 90 -9.25 -1.19 -4.31
N LEU A 91 -9.64 -1.76 -3.17
CA LEU A 91 -9.43 -3.17 -2.85
C LEU A 91 -10.78 -3.87 -2.67
N TYR A 92 -10.80 -5.16 -2.97
CA TYR A 92 -11.96 -6.03 -2.84
C TYR A 92 -11.66 -7.20 -1.93
N PHE A 93 -12.69 -7.71 -1.26
CA PHE A 93 -12.66 -9.04 -0.65
C PHE A 93 -12.80 -10.13 -1.73
N GLU A 94 -12.51 -11.37 -1.37
CA GLU A 94 -12.61 -12.54 -2.26
C GLU A 94 -14.03 -12.71 -2.86
N ASP A 95 -15.07 -12.30 -2.13
CA ASP A 95 -16.46 -12.36 -2.57
C ASP A 95 -16.86 -11.23 -3.55
N GLY A 96 -15.92 -10.34 -3.88
CA GLY A 96 -16.12 -9.22 -4.80
C GLY A 96 -16.71 -7.97 -4.14
N THR A 97 -16.98 -7.98 -2.84
CA THR A 97 -17.38 -6.77 -2.13
C THR A 97 -16.20 -5.84 -1.87
N ILE A 98 -16.46 -4.55 -1.67
CA ILE A 98 -15.41 -3.55 -1.45
C ILE A 98 -14.77 -3.77 -0.08
N GLN A 99 -13.45 -3.95 -0.04
CA GLN A 99 -12.66 -3.94 1.19
C GLN A 99 -12.22 -2.52 1.53
N HIS A 100 -11.73 -1.77 0.53
CA HIS A 100 -11.24 -0.41 0.69
C HIS A 100 -11.58 0.45 -0.53
N ALA A 101 -12.12 1.64 -0.28
CA ALA A 101 -12.31 2.69 -1.28
C ALA A 101 -12.07 4.08 -0.66
N GLY A 102 -11.16 4.17 0.30
CA GLY A 102 -10.83 5.36 1.09
C GLY A 102 -11.13 5.17 2.57
N VAL A 103 -10.53 6.03 3.40
CA VAL A 103 -10.73 6.07 4.85
C VAL A 103 -11.34 7.39 5.26
N ILE A 104 -12.34 7.33 6.14
CA ILE A 104 -12.97 8.50 6.75
C ILE A 104 -12.60 8.54 8.22
N VAL A 105 -11.91 9.61 8.63
CA VAL A 105 -11.55 9.85 10.02
C VAL A 105 -12.80 10.22 10.82
N GLY A 106 -12.94 9.63 12.01
CA GLY A 106 -14.08 9.80 12.91
C GLY A 106 -15.15 8.70 12.82
N ILE A 107 -15.18 7.91 11.75
CA ILE A 107 -16.07 6.75 11.67
C ILE A 107 -15.58 5.65 12.62
N GLY A 108 -16.51 5.07 13.38
CA GLY A 108 -16.20 4.00 14.34
C GLY A 108 -15.38 4.47 15.57
N GLY A 109 -15.26 5.78 15.74
CA GLY A 109 -14.57 6.41 16.88
C GLY A 109 -13.16 6.91 16.57
N ILE A 110 -12.45 6.32 15.59
CA ILE A 110 -11.10 6.75 15.16
C ILE A 110 -11.09 6.96 13.64
N ALA A 111 -11.17 5.89 12.87
CA ALA A 111 -11.21 5.92 11.42
C ALA A 111 -11.80 4.60 10.89
N GLY A 112 -12.43 4.65 9.72
CA GLY A 112 -13.02 3.46 9.11
C GLY A 112 -13.02 3.53 7.59
N HIS A 113 -13.02 2.35 6.96
CA HIS A 113 -13.07 2.21 5.52
C HIS A 113 -14.43 2.65 4.97
N ALA A 114 -14.41 3.55 4.01
CA ALA A 114 -15.60 3.94 3.26
C ALA A 114 -16.09 2.76 2.40
N PHE A 115 -17.41 2.54 2.38
CA PHE A 115 -18.08 1.53 1.56
C PHE A 115 -17.67 0.07 1.82
N SER A 116 -17.00 -0.24 2.93
CA SER A 116 -16.60 -1.61 3.27
C SER A 116 -17.79 -2.56 3.29
N ALA A 117 -17.59 -3.76 2.73
CA ALA A 117 -18.60 -4.82 2.56
C ALA A 117 -19.80 -4.44 1.66
N MET A 118 -19.71 -3.38 0.88
CA MET A 118 -20.73 -3.01 -0.09
C MET A 118 -20.45 -3.65 -1.45
N ASP A 119 -21.51 -4.03 -2.15
CA ASP A 119 -21.43 -4.43 -3.56
C ASP A 119 -21.07 -3.21 -4.41
N GLU A 120 -20.08 -3.35 -5.28
CA GLU A 120 -19.68 -2.31 -6.23
C GLU A 120 -20.85 -1.86 -7.12
N GLN A 121 -21.72 -2.79 -7.51
CA GLN A 121 -22.87 -2.54 -8.39
C GLN A 121 -24.06 -1.89 -7.65
N ALA A 122 -24.03 -1.82 -6.34
CA ALA A 122 -25.12 -1.22 -5.56
C ALA A 122 -25.37 0.26 -5.89
N GLY A 123 -24.55 0.88 -6.73
CA GLY A 123 -24.79 2.12 -7.49
C GLY A 123 -25.22 3.37 -6.68
N ILE A 124 -25.34 3.21 -5.37
CA ILE A 124 -26.21 3.99 -4.51
C ILE A 124 -25.59 5.33 -4.10
N TYR A 125 -24.27 5.48 -4.19
CA TYR A 125 -23.59 6.69 -3.73
C TYR A 125 -23.01 7.53 -4.87
N GLN A 126 -23.84 7.85 -5.87
CA GLN A 126 -23.47 8.85 -6.89
C GLN A 126 -22.13 8.58 -7.58
N LEU A 127 -21.86 7.33 -7.93
CA LEU A 127 -20.62 6.90 -8.60
C LEU A 127 -19.34 7.03 -7.73
N ARG A 128 -19.42 7.33 -6.43
CA ARG A 128 -18.23 7.47 -5.57
C ARG A 128 -17.40 6.21 -5.46
N THR A 129 -17.99 5.04 -5.68
CA THR A 129 -17.28 3.78 -5.76
C THR A 129 -16.63 3.53 -7.13
N SER A 130 -16.99 4.31 -8.16
CA SER A 130 -16.54 4.10 -9.54
C SER A 130 -15.57 5.16 -10.05
N VAL A 131 -15.37 6.24 -9.30
CA VAL A 131 -14.47 7.34 -9.67
C VAL A 131 -13.44 7.60 -8.58
N ALA A 132 -12.30 8.16 -8.96
CA ALA A 132 -11.32 8.63 -7.98
C ALA A 132 -11.91 9.78 -7.16
N CYS A 133 -11.77 9.70 -5.85
CA CYS A 133 -12.26 10.69 -4.89
C CYS A 133 -11.19 11.00 -3.85
N ASP A 134 -11.26 12.21 -3.28
CA ASP A 134 -10.42 12.60 -2.17
C ASP A 134 -11.00 12.05 -0.86
N TYR A 135 -10.12 11.47 -0.05
CA TYR A 135 -10.41 10.93 1.27
C TYR A 135 -9.40 11.44 2.30
N SER A 136 -9.74 11.33 3.58
CA SER A 136 -8.82 11.74 4.66
C SER A 136 -7.57 10.87 4.71
N ALA A 137 -7.72 9.56 4.40
CA ALA A 137 -6.63 8.62 4.35
C ALA A 137 -6.93 7.45 3.40
N VAL A 138 -5.91 6.66 3.10
CA VAL A 138 -5.99 5.42 2.30
C VAL A 138 -5.17 4.34 2.98
N THR A 139 -5.52 3.06 2.74
CA THR A 139 -4.76 1.95 3.33
C THR A 139 -3.42 1.74 2.65
N ALA A 140 -2.40 1.41 3.43
CA ALA A 140 -1.08 1.06 2.94
C ALA A 140 -1.00 -0.36 2.35
N ALA A 141 -2.09 -1.12 2.32
CA ALA A 141 -2.12 -2.40 1.62
C ALA A 141 -1.83 -2.26 0.11
N CYS A 142 -2.20 -1.13 -0.51
CA CYS A 142 -1.75 -0.72 -1.84
C CYS A 142 -1.77 0.82 -1.93
N LEU A 143 -0.63 1.46 -1.68
CA LEU A 143 -0.48 2.90 -1.54
C LEU A 143 0.72 3.40 -2.33
N MET A 144 0.52 4.43 -3.17
CA MET A 144 1.59 5.09 -3.91
C MET A 144 1.81 6.51 -3.42
N ILE A 145 3.09 6.88 -3.25
CA ILE A 145 3.53 8.19 -2.78
C ILE A 145 4.80 8.61 -3.53
N SER A 146 5.04 9.91 -3.67
CA SER A 146 6.33 10.39 -4.15
C SER A 146 7.40 10.22 -3.05
N ARG A 147 8.64 9.95 -3.43
CA ARG A 147 9.76 9.93 -2.47
C ARG A 147 9.90 11.26 -1.73
N GLU A 148 9.74 12.36 -2.45
CA GLU A 148 9.79 13.69 -1.86
C GLU A 148 8.79 13.86 -0.72
N THR A 149 7.55 13.41 -0.93
CA THR A 149 6.50 13.46 0.11
C THR A 149 6.80 12.49 1.25
N PHE A 150 7.21 11.25 0.93
CA PHE A 150 7.58 10.25 1.93
C PHE A 150 8.69 10.75 2.87
N ASP A 151 9.74 11.34 2.29
CA ASP A 151 10.88 11.87 3.06
C ASP A 151 10.48 13.12 3.86
N ALA A 152 9.59 13.96 3.32
CA ALA A 152 9.13 15.17 3.98
C ALA A 152 8.29 14.89 5.24
N VAL A 153 7.49 13.82 5.24
CA VAL A 153 6.70 13.40 6.42
C VAL A 153 7.51 12.49 7.36
N GLY A 154 8.69 12.02 6.95
CA GLY A 154 9.57 11.18 7.78
C GLY A 154 9.26 9.70 7.76
N GLY A 155 8.45 9.22 6.82
CA GLY A 155 8.01 7.82 6.72
C GLY A 155 6.87 7.49 7.69
N LEU A 156 6.59 6.19 7.84
CA LEU A 156 5.56 5.69 8.77
C LEU A 156 6.06 5.75 10.22
N ASP A 157 5.19 6.15 11.17
CA ASP A 157 5.55 6.21 12.59
C ASP A 157 5.68 4.79 13.19
N PRO A 158 6.87 4.44 13.73
CA PRO A 158 7.11 3.15 14.36
C PRO A 158 6.28 2.86 15.64
N GLU A 159 5.65 3.86 16.24
CA GLU A 159 4.74 3.65 17.36
C GLU A 159 3.47 2.89 16.93
N PHE A 160 3.04 3.07 15.68
CA PHE A 160 1.93 2.31 15.07
C PHE A 160 2.45 1.01 14.45
N GLN A 161 2.50 -0.06 15.25
CA GLN A 161 3.10 -1.32 14.84
C GLN A 161 2.29 -2.11 13.81
N VAL A 162 0.95 -2.09 13.91
CA VAL A 162 0.06 -2.96 13.13
C VAL A 162 -1.09 -2.19 12.50
N ALA A 163 -1.76 -1.30 13.23
CA ALA A 163 -2.97 -0.61 12.78
C ALA A 163 -2.83 0.90 12.89
N PHE A 164 -3.59 1.61 12.07
CA PHE A 164 -3.62 3.07 11.98
C PHE A 164 -2.31 3.75 11.55
N ASN A 165 -1.28 2.98 11.22
CA ASN A 165 -0.03 3.51 10.65
C ASN A 165 -0.24 4.21 9.31
N ASP A 166 -1.14 3.70 8.49
CA ASP A 166 -1.54 4.28 7.22
C ASP A 166 -2.43 5.52 7.40
N VAL A 167 -3.28 5.54 8.40
CA VAL A 167 -4.11 6.70 8.72
C VAL A 167 -3.25 7.85 9.23
N ASP A 168 -2.36 7.58 10.20
CA ASP A 168 -1.39 8.54 10.72
C ASP A 168 -0.51 9.11 9.59
N PHE A 169 0.00 8.23 8.75
CA PHE A 169 0.86 8.59 7.61
C PHE A 169 0.18 9.49 6.57
N CYS A 170 -1.15 9.45 6.46
CA CYS A 170 -1.92 10.29 5.55
C CYS A 170 -2.30 11.66 6.14
N LEU A 171 -2.20 11.87 7.45
CA LEU A 171 -2.63 13.09 8.14
C LEU A 171 -1.47 14.03 8.45
#